data_b384602fdb688881ced575f4e5c077de
#
_entry.id   b384602fdb688881ced575f4e5c077de
#
_cell.length_a   1.000
_cell.length_b   1.000
_cell.length_c   1.000
_cell.angle_alpha   90.00
_cell.angle_beta   90.00
_cell.angle_gamma   90.00
#
_symmetry.space_group_name_H-M   'P 1'
#
loop_
_entity.id
_entity.type
_entity.pdbx_description
1 polymer ?
#
loop_
_entity_poly.entity_id
_entity_poly.type
_entity_poly.pdbx_seq_one_letter_code
_entity_poly.pdbx_strand_id
1 'polypeptide(L)'
;MASKMTKRMSLMLIAVLLLIGVLALFKFLQIRKMIANIPKPQAQVVTTMKAATLEWQPQTEAVGTLVAVRGVDVSSEIAGQVREVRFQSGQDVKAGQVLVQLNADSDVALQQSLQAAVDLAGTVLARDRQQLAVKAIAQAQLDADEADLRVKKANLAQQAATVAKKTIRAPFAGRVGITTVNPGQYLAPGDRIVTLQTLDPIHFDFSLPQAQLAALQIGQHVTLASDGRPGASYVGKLAAISPKVDPATRNLALRATVANPKRDLLPGMFARIEIDTGAPARRLTVPQTAITYNPYGSTVFVVEPGEPLKVKQVFVTTGATRGDQVAITSGIKEGDQIVTSGQVKLKNGTEVKIDNSVVPANSPNPTPQEN
;
A
#
# COMPACT_ATOMS: atom_id res chain seq x y z
N MET A 1 24.11 43.02 -99.46
CA MET A 1 24.79 42.10 -98.51
C MET A 1 23.94 41.67 -97.30
N ALA A 2 22.84 42.32 -96.95
CA ALA A 2 22.02 42.06 -95.82
C ALA A 2 21.21 40.72 -95.86
N SER A 3 20.80 40.23 -97.04
CA SER A 3 19.96 39.01 -97.21
C SER A 3 20.67 37.68 -96.88
N LYS A 4 21.99 37.59 -96.96
CA LYS A 4 22.73 36.36 -96.58
C LYS A 4 23.02 36.25 -95.11
N MET A 5 23.07 37.36 -94.37
CA MET A 5 23.33 37.39 -92.93
C MET A 5 22.10 37.04 -92.12
N THR A 6 20.90 37.49 -92.56
CA THR A 6 19.63 37.11 -91.92
C THR A 6 19.29 35.64 -92.11
N LYS A 7 19.58 35.01 -93.27
CA LYS A 7 19.43 33.57 -93.52
C LYS A 7 20.34 32.71 -92.61
N ARG A 8 21.58 33.16 -92.41
CA ARG A 8 22.53 32.45 -91.50
C ARG A 8 22.14 32.60 -90.07
N MET A 9 21.59 33.74 -89.61
CA MET A 9 21.11 33.98 -88.25
C MET A 9 19.84 33.20 -87.95
N SER A 10 18.90 33.10 -88.91
CA SER A 10 17.68 32.24 -88.74
C SER A 10 18.02 30.73 -88.70
N LEU A 11 19.02 30.29 -89.50
CA LEU A 11 19.48 28.89 -89.44
C LEU A 11 20.15 28.54 -88.10
N MET A 12 20.92 29.51 -87.56
CA MET A 12 21.55 29.35 -86.24
C MET A 12 20.52 29.33 -85.11
N LEU A 13 19.47 30.15 -85.17
CA LEU A 13 18.35 30.14 -84.20
C LEU A 13 17.56 28.81 -84.25
N ILE A 14 17.32 28.30 -85.50
CA ILE A 14 16.63 26.99 -85.63
C ILE A 14 17.51 25.85 -85.11
N ALA A 15 18.82 25.89 -85.35
CA ALA A 15 19.74 24.87 -84.77
C ALA A 15 19.82 24.91 -83.26
N VAL A 16 19.80 26.09 -82.59
CA VAL A 16 19.78 26.26 -81.15
C VAL A 16 18.44 25.78 -80.56
N LEU A 17 17.33 26.11 -81.23
CA LEU A 17 16.02 25.63 -80.85
C LEU A 17 15.89 24.10 -80.91
N LEU A 18 16.46 23.52 -82.00
CA LEU A 18 16.51 22.07 -82.18
C LEU A 18 17.37 21.38 -81.10
N LEU A 19 18.54 22.00 -80.79
CA LEU A 19 19.39 21.52 -79.71
C LEU A 19 18.69 21.57 -78.35
N ILE A 20 18.00 22.68 -78.04
CA ILE A 20 17.22 22.82 -76.82
C ILE A 20 16.08 21.78 -76.76
N GLY A 21 15.39 21.55 -77.88
CA GLY A 21 14.34 20.53 -78.00
C GLY A 21 14.86 19.11 -77.77
N VAL A 22 16.02 18.76 -78.34
CA VAL A 22 16.67 17.46 -78.11
C VAL A 22 17.10 17.30 -76.66
N LEU A 23 17.68 18.31 -76.02
CA LEU A 23 18.06 18.30 -74.62
C LEU A 23 16.86 18.21 -73.71
N ALA A 24 15.79 18.93 -74.04
CA ALA A 24 14.54 18.86 -73.28
C ALA A 24 13.88 17.46 -73.36
N LEU A 25 13.88 16.89 -74.60
CA LEU A 25 13.35 15.52 -74.77
C LEU A 25 14.20 14.47 -74.01
N PHE A 26 15.53 14.60 -74.09
CA PHE A 26 16.45 13.72 -73.39
C PHE A 26 16.25 13.81 -71.89
N LYS A 27 16.15 15.01 -71.33
CA LYS A 27 15.82 15.25 -69.90
C LYS A 27 14.47 14.71 -69.56
N PHE A 28 13.45 14.89 -70.38
CA PHE A 28 12.12 14.36 -70.15
C PHE A 28 12.07 12.80 -70.06
N LEU A 29 12.81 12.17 -71.04
CA LEU A 29 12.92 10.69 -70.99
C LEU A 29 13.72 10.18 -69.79
N GLN A 30 14.79 10.94 -69.41
CA GLN A 30 15.55 10.61 -68.17
C GLN A 30 14.73 10.73 -66.91
N ILE A 31 13.93 11.79 -66.80
CA ILE A 31 13.01 12.00 -65.69
C ILE A 31 11.91 10.89 -65.64
N ARG A 32 11.35 10.56 -66.80
CA ARG A 32 10.37 9.42 -66.85
C ARG A 32 10.99 8.11 -66.48
N LYS A 33 12.21 7.78 -66.83
CA LYS A 33 12.95 6.59 -66.44
C LYS A 33 13.24 6.62 -64.92
N MET A 34 13.60 7.78 -64.33
CA MET A 34 13.82 7.94 -62.92
C MET A 34 12.54 7.71 -62.13
N ILE A 35 11.40 8.27 -62.56
CA ILE A 35 10.10 8.09 -61.90
C ILE A 35 9.62 6.62 -62.01
N ALA A 36 9.86 5.96 -63.15
CA ALA A 36 9.49 4.55 -63.37
C ALA A 36 10.33 3.57 -62.49
N ASN A 37 11.57 3.97 -62.13
CA ASN A 37 12.47 3.18 -61.30
C ASN A 37 12.44 3.55 -59.82
N ILE A 38 11.52 4.41 -59.37
CA ILE A 38 11.31 4.65 -57.93
C ILE A 38 10.79 3.34 -57.34
N PRO A 39 11.54 2.68 -56.43
CA PRO A 39 11.08 1.45 -55.82
C PRO A 39 9.76 1.73 -55.08
N LYS A 40 8.72 0.96 -55.42
CA LYS A 40 7.47 1.04 -54.68
C LYS A 40 7.78 0.82 -53.17
N PRO A 41 7.26 1.68 -52.28
CA PRO A 41 7.47 1.49 -50.86
C PRO A 41 7.04 0.08 -50.47
N GLN A 42 7.97 -0.70 -49.95
CA GLN A 42 7.67 -2.04 -49.46
C GLN A 42 6.73 -1.92 -48.23
N ALA A 43 5.69 -2.74 -48.18
CA ALA A 43 4.79 -2.80 -47.03
C ALA A 43 5.61 -3.06 -45.76
N GLN A 44 5.46 -2.20 -44.76
CA GLN A 44 6.15 -2.36 -43.49
C GLN A 44 5.51 -3.49 -42.67
N VAL A 45 6.33 -4.39 -42.12
CA VAL A 45 5.84 -5.45 -41.23
C VAL A 45 5.56 -4.84 -39.88
N VAL A 46 4.36 -5.07 -39.36
CA VAL A 46 3.87 -4.55 -38.08
C VAL A 46 3.15 -5.65 -37.28
N THR A 47 3.26 -5.57 -35.99
CA THR A 47 2.42 -6.38 -35.07
C THR A 47 1.21 -5.54 -34.66
N THR A 48 0.05 -6.17 -34.59
CA THR A 48 -1.20 -5.48 -34.29
C THR A 48 -1.98 -6.19 -33.19
N MET A 49 -2.79 -5.41 -32.43
CA MET A 49 -3.75 -5.90 -31.46
C MET A 49 -5.07 -5.17 -31.63
N LYS A 50 -6.18 -5.82 -31.29
CA LYS A 50 -7.48 -5.16 -31.23
C LYS A 50 -7.63 -4.41 -29.91
N ALA A 51 -8.08 -3.17 -29.98
CA ALA A 51 -8.47 -2.42 -28.80
C ALA A 51 -9.63 -3.13 -28.09
N ALA A 52 -9.46 -3.44 -26.81
CA ALA A 52 -10.46 -4.17 -26.04
C ALA A 52 -10.89 -3.36 -24.82
N THR A 53 -12.17 -3.46 -24.50
CA THR A 53 -12.70 -2.87 -23.27
C THR A 53 -12.54 -3.87 -22.13
N LEU A 54 -11.76 -3.50 -21.11
CA LEU A 54 -11.50 -4.31 -19.93
C LEU A 54 -12.10 -3.66 -18.68
N GLU A 55 -12.44 -4.49 -17.70
CA GLU A 55 -12.76 -3.98 -16.37
C GLU A 55 -11.49 -3.44 -15.71
N TRP A 56 -11.57 -2.21 -15.31
CA TRP A 56 -10.46 -1.48 -14.70
C TRP A 56 -10.87 -1.00 -13.32
N GLN A 57 -10.25 -1.59 -12.30
CA GLN A 57 -10.35 -1.09 -10.94
C GLN A 57 -9.25 -0.06 -10.73
N PRO A 58 -9.59 1.23 -10.52
CA PRO A 58 -8.59 2.22 -10.16
C PRO A 58 -7.95 1.83 -8.83
N GLN A 59 -6.62 1.91 -8.76
CA GLN A 59 -5.86 1.60 -7.56
C GLN A 59 -4.91 2.74 -7.24
N THR A 60 -4.64 2.91 -5.96
CA THR A 60 -3.62 3.82 -5.46
C THR A 60 -2.64 3.05 -4.60
N GLU A 61 -1.37 3.27 -4.87
CA GLU A 61 -0.29 2.66 -4.10
C GLU A 61 0.21 3.60 -3.00
N ALA A 62 0.57 3.00 -1.87
CA ALA A 62 1.28 3.69 -0.80
C ALA A 62 2.30 2.76 -0.13
N VAL A 63 3.24 3.35 0.55
CA VAL A 63 4.17 2.63 1.43
C VAL A 63 3.92 3.03 2.88
N GLY A 64 4.15 2.12 3.79
CA GLY A 64 3.91 2.37 5.20
C GLY A 64 4.56 1.33 6.09
N THR A 65 4.13 1.31 7.33
CA THR A 65 4.71 0.48 8.38
C THR A 65 3.63 -0.36 9.07
N LEU A 66 3.94 -1.62 9.31
CA LEU A 66 3.12 -2.52 10.10
C LEU A 66 3.20 -2.16 11.58
N VAL A 67 2.05 -2.13 12.25
CA VAL A 67 1.92 -1.78 13.67
C VAL A 67 1.02 -2.80 14.35
N ALA A 68 1.39 -3.23 15.55
CA ALA A 68 0.53 -4.12 16.34
C ALA A 68 -0.80 -3.43 16.69
N VAL A 69 -1.93 -4.18 16.64
CA VAL A 69 -3.23 -3.66 17.11
C VAL A 69 -3.15 -3.26 18.57
N ARG A 70 -2.45 -4.05 19.38
CA ARG A 70 -2.10 -3.74 20.77
C ARG A 70 -0.63 -4.08 20.96
N GLY A 71 0.14 -3.11 21.41
CA GLY A 71 1.55 -3.26 21.75
C GLY A 71 1.85 -2.50 23.02
N VAL A 72 2.52 -3.12 23.98
CA VAL A 72 2.93 -2.52 25.24
C VAL A 72 4.25 -3.12 25.71
N ASP A 73 5.06 -2.28 26.33
CA ASP A 73 6.16 -2.75 27.15
C ASP A 73 5.63 -3.03 28.55
N VAL A 74 5.53 -4.31 28.89
CA VAL A 74 5.14 -4.73 30.25
C VAL A 74 6.27 -4.34 31.20
N SER A 75 5.94 -3.54 32.20
CA SER A 75 6.89 -3.02 33.21
C SER A 75 6.40 -3.35 34.62
N SER A 76 7.30 -3.23 35.60
CA SER A 76 6.93 -3.33 36.99
C SER A 76 6.27 -2.04 37.50
N GLU A 77 5.15 -2.16 38.22
CA GLU A 77 4.50 -1.00 38.87
C GLU A 77 5.13 -0.68 40.24
N ILE A 78 5.79 -1.65 40.84
CA ILE A 78 6.37 -1.53 42.19
C ILE A 78 7.78 -2.14 42.22
N ALA A 79 8.57 -1.69 43.17
CA ALA A 79 9.90 -2.23 43.39
C ALA A 79 9.85 -3.65 43.96
N GLY A 80 10.83 -4.49 43.57
CA GLY A 80 11.00 -5.82 44.15
C GLY A 80 11.99 -6.68 43.41
N GLN A 81 12.45 -7.73 44.11
CA GLN A 81 13.32 -8.73 43.52
C GLN A 81 12.50 -9.72 42.70
N VAL A 82 12.95 -10.06 41.49
CA VAL A 82 12.33 -11.11 40.67
C VAL A 82 12.55 -12.48 41.35
N ARG A 83 11.47 -13.14 41.70
CA ARG A 83 11.51 -14.51 42.24
C ARG A 83 11.57 -15.54 41.13
N GLU A 84 10.73 -15.37 40.12
CA GLU A 84 10.66 -16.25 38.96
C GLU A 84 10.09 -15.58 37.74
N VAL A 85 10.51 -16.04 36.55
CA VAL A 85 9.97 -15.68 35.24
C VAL A 85 9.21 -16.90 34.72
N ARG A 86 7.91 -16.72 34.39
CA ARG A 86 6.96 -17.81 34.03
C ARG A 86 6.61 -17.83 32.55
N PHE A 87 7.46 -17.32 31.69
CA PHE A 87 7.28 -17.36 30.24
C PHE A 87 8.64 -17.56 29.56
N GLN A 88 8.59 -17.96 28.28
CA GLN A 88 9.75 -18.02 27.42
C GLN A 88 9.72 -16.90 26.39
N SER A 89 10.87 -16.37 26.01
CA SER A 89 10.97 -15.36 24.95
C SER A 89 10.36 -15.89 23.64
N GLY A 90 9.51 -15.09 23.01
CA GLY A 90 8.78 -15.46 21.79
C GLY A 90 7.50 -16.28 22.00
N GLN A 91 7.14 -16.62 23.24
CA GLN A 91 5.97 -17.42 23.58
C GLN A 91 4.68 -16.63 23.35
N ASP A 92 3.61 -17.33 22.98
CA ASP A 92 2.25 -16.79 23.00
C ASP A 92 1.67 -16.90 24.40
N VAL A 93 1.12 -15.80 24.92
CA VAL A 93 0.53 -15.72 26.26
C VAL A 93 -0.94 -15.30 26.19
N LYS A 94 -1.72 -15.73 27.19
CA LYS A 94 -3.15 -15.36 27.34
C LYS A 94 -3.28 -14.13 28.23
N ALA A 95 -4.38 -13.37 28.05
CA ALA A 95 -4.72 -12.29 28.99
C ALA A 95 -4.79 -12.81 30.42
N GLY A 96 -4.20 -12.07 31.39
CA GLY A 96 -4.14 -12.45 32.81
C GLY A 96 -3.07 -13.50 33.16
N GLN A 97 -2.39 -14.11 32.16
CA GLN A 97 -1.30 -15.06 32.42
C GLN A 97 -0.18 -14.39 33.21
N VAL A 98 0.31 -15.07 34.26
CA VAL A 98 1.43 -14.58 35.07
C VAL A 98 2.71 -14.63 34.21
N LEU A 99 3.38 -13.50 34.13
CA LEU A 99 4.65 -13.35 33.42
C LEU A 99 5.83 -13.39 34.40
N VAL A 100 5.77 -12.57 35.42
CA VAL A 100 6.81 -12.48 36.44
C VAL A 100 6.20 -12.41 37.80
N GLN A 101 6.83 -13.13 38.76
CA GLN A 101 6.52 -13.07 40.16
C GLN A 101 7.68 -12.37 40.87
N LEU A 102 7.38 -11.25 41.52
CA LEU A 102 8.29 -10.60 42.47
C LEU A 102 8.22 -11.28 43.83
N ASN A 103 9.28 -11.18 44.62
CA ASN A 103 9.24 -11.59 46.02
C ASN A 103 8.21 -10.75 46.77
N ALA A 104 7.26 -11.41 47.37
CA ALA A 104 6.16 -10.82 48.12
C ALA A 104 6.08 -11.34 49.57
N ASP A 105 7.09 -12.07 50.03
CA ASP A 105 7.02 -12.80 51.34
C ASP A 105 6.73 -11.83 52.49
N SER A 106 7.41 -10.70 52.57
CA SER A 106 7.17 -9.66 53.59
C SER A 106 5.79 -9.00 53.46
N ASP A 107 5.37 -8.76 52.22
CA ASP A 107 4.07 -8.10 51.93
C ASP A 107 2.89 -9.02 52.26
N VAL A 108 3.04 -10.32 52.03
CA VAL A 108 2.04 -11.34 52.39
C VAL A 108 1.96 -11.50 53.93
N ALA A 109 3.13 -11.49 54.61
CA ALA A 109 3.14 -11.55 56.08
C ALA A 109 2.43 -10.34 56.70
N LEU A 110 2.67 -9.14 56.17
CA LEU A 110 1.99 -7.92 56.59
C LEU A 110 0.47 -8.01 56.29
N GLN A 111 0.09 -8.50 55.13
CA GLN A 111 -1.33 -8.70 54.77
C GLN A 111 -2.03 -9.63 55.77
N GLN A 112 -1.38 -10.72 56.18
CA GLN A 112 -1.90 -11.65 57.18
C GLN A 112 -2.08 -10.97 58.56
N SER A 113 -1.11 -10.14 58.96
CA SER A 113 -1.21 -9.37 60.20
C SER A 113 -2.38 -8.37 60.18
N LEU A 114 -2.56 -7.65 59.05
CA LEU A 114 -3.71 -6.75 58.88
C LEU A 114 -5.04 -7.49 58.84
N GLN A 115 -5.08 -8.69 58.27
CA GLN A 115 -6.28 -9.55 58.31
C GLN A 115 -6.65 -9.90 59.74
N ALA A 116 -5.68 -10.31 60.57
CA ALA A 116 -5.92 -10.62 61.96
C ALA A 116 -6.46 -9.39 62.75
N ALA A 117 -5.96 -8.17 62.44
CA ALA A 117 -6.46 -6.93 63.00
C ALA A 117 -7.92 -6.64 62.60
N VAL A 118 -8.31 -6.91 61.35
CA VAL A 118 -9.70 -6.81 60.88
C VAL A 118 -10.60 -7.80 61.61
N ASP A 119 -10.16 -9.06 61.79
CA ASP A 119 -10.90 -10.10 62.45
C ASP A 119 -11.14 -9.76 63.94
N LEU A 120 -10.12 -9.24 64.62
CA LEU A 120 -10.21 -8.75 65.97
C LEU A 120 -11.23 -7.60 66.13
N ALA A 121 -11.11 -6.56 65.25
CA ALA A 121 -12.02 -5.41 65.25
C ALA A 121 -13.47 -5.86 64.96
N GLY A 122 -13.65 -6.82 64.05
CA GLY A 122 -14.95 -7.43 63.76
C GLY A 122 -15.55 -8.14 64.98
N THR A 123 -14.73 -8.88 65.76
CA THR A 123 -15.15 -9.57 66.98
C THR A 123 -15.52 -8.57 68.08
N VAL A 124 -14.74 -7.49 68.25
CA VAL A 124 -15.04 -6.40 69.19
C VAL A 124 -16.37 -5.75 68.82
N LEU A 125 -16.57 -5.36 67.61
CA LEU A 125 -17.80 -4.74 67.13
C LEU A 125 -19.03 -5.65 67.34
N ALA A 126 -18.90 -6.94 67.03
CA ALA A 126 -19.97 -7.89 67.21
C ALA A 126 -20.39 -8.00 68.70
N ARG A 127 -19.41 -8.04 69.62
CA ARG A 127 -19.63 -8.02 71.01
C ARG A 127 -20.33 -6.74 71.53
N ASP A 128 -19.81 -5.59 71.05
CA ASP A 128 -20.29 -4.28 71.50
C ASP A 128 -21.69 -3.97 70.93
N ARG A 129 -22.05 -4.49 69.77
CA ARG A 129 -23.45 -4.50 69.30
C ARG A 129 -24.39 -5.25 70.24
N GLN A 130 -23.96 -6.38 70.80
CA GLN A 130 -24.75 -7.12 71.79
C GLN A 130 -24.88 -6.34 73.12
N GLN A 131 -23.78 -5.69 73.55
CA GLN A 131 -23.79 -4.88 74.79
C GLN A 131 -24.65 -3.60 74.60
N LEU A 132 -24.68 -2.98 73.46
CA LEU A 132 -25.54 -1.84 73.16
C LEU A 132 -27.03 -2.26 73.22
N ALA A 133 -27.39 -3.47 72.75
CA ALA A 133 -28.75 -3.97 72.75
C ALA A 133 -29.31 -4.09 74.24
N VAL A 134 -28.44 -4.34 75.21
CA VAL A 134 -28.76 -4.34 76.62
C VAL A 134 -28.41 -3.03 77.33
N LYS A 135 -28.07 -1.95 76.55
CA LYS A 135 -27.71 -0.62 77.06
C LYS A 135 -26.48 -0.59 77.98
N ALA A 136 -25.56 -1.55 77.80
CA ALA A 136 -24.33 -1.65 78.59
C ALA A 136 -23.22 -0.73 78.13
N ILE A 137 -23.32 -0.21 76.93
CA ILE A 137 -22.39 0.76 76.36
C ILE A 137 -23.12 1.95 75.69
N ALA A 138 -22.41 3.04 75.42
CA ALA A 138 -22.90 4.21 74.70
C ALA A 138 -22.90 3.99 73.22
N GLN A 139 -23.81 4.63 72.45
CA GLN A 139 -23.88 4.61 71.01
C GLN A 139 -22.52 5.12 70.37
N ALA A 140 -21.94 6.15 71.02
CA ALA A 140 -20.64 6.71 70.50
C ALA A 140 -19.49 5.67 70.54
N GLN A 141 -19.53 4.69 71.47
CA GLN A 141 -18.55 3.60 71.49
C GLN A 141 -18.74 2.68 70.27
N LEU A 142 -19.99 2.26 69.99
CA LEU A 142 -20.30 1.44 68.83
C LEU A 142 -19.89 2.15 67.54
N ASP A 143 -20.18 3.47 67.37
CA ASP A 143 -19.81 4.26 66.23
C ASP A 143 -18.29 4.32 66.03
N ALA A 144 -17.53 4.39 67.16
CA ALA A 144 -16.08 4.34 67.14
C ALA A 144 -15.55 2.97 66.65
N ASP A 145 -16.12 1.86 67.15
CA ASP A 145 -15.71 0.50 66.76
C ASP A 145 -16.06 0.22 65.30
N GLU A 146 -17.21 0.72 64.81
CA GLU A 146 -17.56 0.65 63.39
C GLU A 146 -16.57 1.46 62.54
N ALA A 147 -16.13 2.62 62.98
CA ALA A 147 -15.13 3.41 62.30
C ALA A 147 -13.76 2.72 62.27
N ASP A 148 -13.32 2.12 63.40
CA ASP A 148 -12.07 1.36 63.50
C ASP A 148 -12.07 0.17 62.55
N LEU A 149 -13.15 -0.62 62.53
CA LEU A 149 -13.26 -1.74 61.59
C LEU A 149 -13.15 -1.27 60.11
N ARG A 150 -13.80 -0.14 59.78
CA ARG A 150 -13.68 0.43 58.43
C ARG A 150 -12.22 0.78 58.07
N VAL A 151 -11.49 1.41 59.01
CA VAL A 151 -10.07 1.77 58.84
C VAL A 151 -9.22 0.52 58.69
N LYS A 152 -9.38 -0.50 59.51
CA LYS A 152 -8.63 -1.78 59.38
C LYS A 152 -8.88 -2.46 58.05
N LYS A 153 -10.14 -2.53 57.60
CA LYS A 153 -10.48 -3.06 56.28
C LYS A 153 -9.84 -2.28 55.13
N ALA A 154 -9.79 -0.95 55.21
CA ALA A 154 -9.15 -0.13 54.22
C ALA A 154 -7.62 -0.40 54.12
N ASN A 155 -6.96 -0.52 55.29
CA ASN A 155 -5.54 -0.85 55.38
C ASN A 155 -5.23 -2.23 54.76
N LEU A 156 -6.07 -3.23 55.09
CA LEU A 156 -5.97 -4.56 54.50
C LEU A 156 -6.13 -4.53 52.99
N ALA A 157 -7.13 -3.80 52.49
CA ALA A 157 -7.37 -3.68 51.04
C ALA A 157 -6.17 -2.99 50.33
N GLN A 158 -5.56 -1.97 50.93
CA GLN A 158 -4.36 -1.32 50.42
C GLN A 158 -3.18 -2.32 50.30
N GLN A 159 -2.93 -3.12 51.36
CA GLN A 159 -1.86 -4.10 51.34
C GLN A 159 -2.13 -5.23 50.34
N ALA A 160 -3.39 -5.70 50.23
CA ALA A 160 -3.80 -6.68 49.25
C ALA A 160 -3.52 -6.20 47.80
N ALA A 161 -3.75 -4.93 47.50
CA ALA A 161 -3.41 -4.32 46.22
C ALA A 161 -1.88 -4.30 45.98
N THR A 162 -1.09 -4.05 47.03
CA THR A 162 0.38 -4.10 46.95
C THR A 162 0.85 -5.52 46.63
N VAL A 163 0.34 -6.53 47.32
CA VAL A 163 0.65 -7.95 47.05
C VAL A 163 0.25 -8.34 45.64
N ALA A 164 -0.92 -7.91 45.19
CA ALA A 164 -1.40 -8.19 43.82
C ALA A 164 -0.45 -7.64 42.77
N LYS A 165 0.11 -6.44 42.96
CA LYS A 165 1.10 -5.82 42.04
C LYS A 165 2.45 -6.55 42.01
N LYS A 166 2.76 -7.40 43.00
CA LYS A 166 3.95 -8.27 42.96
C LYS A 166 3.83 -9.40 41.91
N THR A 167 2.62 -9.65 41.43
CA THR A 167 2.37 -10.65 40.38
C THR A 167 2.09 -9.92 39.07
N ILE A 168 3.08 -9.85 38.18
CA ILE A 168 3.00 -9.15 36.91
C ILE A 168 2.35 -10.06 35.86
N ARG A 169 1.24 -9.60 35.27
CA ARG A 169 0.41 -10.38 34.34
C ARG A 169 0.34 -9.72 32.98
N ALA A 170 0.09 -10.54 31.93
CA ALA A 170 -0.19 -10.07 30.60
C ALA A 170 -1.52 -9.30 30.54
N PRO A 171 -1.55 -8.03 30.12
CA PRO A 171 -2.79 -7.23 30.06
C PRO A 171 -3.74 -7.69 28.94
N PHE A 172 -3.23 -8.34 27.91
CA PHE A 172 -3.99 -8.94 26.80
C PHE A 172 -3.26 -10.17 26.24
N ALA A 173 -3.96 -10.95 25.42
CA ALA A 173 -3.35 -12.09 24.73
C ALA A 173 -2.48 -11.61 23.57
N GLY A 174 -1.28 -12.17 23.42
CA GLY A 174 -0.34 -11.80 22.38
C GLY A 174 0.95 -12.59 22.46
N ARG A 175 1.94 -12.21 21.68
CA ARG A 175 3.29 -12.77 21.69
C ARG A 175 4.21 -11.87 22.50
N VAL A 176 4.94 -12.46 23.43
CA VAL A 176 5.99 -11.76 24.18
C VAL A 176 7.28 -11.71 23.36
N GLY A 177 8.00 -10.62 23.50
CA GLY A 177 9.32 -10.45 22.90
C GLY A 177 10.43 -11.19 23.65
N ILE A 178 11.63 -10.66 23.57
CA ILE A 178 12.80 -11.17 24.30
C ILE A 178 12.74 -10.57 25.71
N THR A 179 12.80 -11.43 26.73
CA THR A 179 12.88 -10.99 28.12
C THR A 179 14.18 -10.28 28.41
N THR A 180 14.10 -9.21 29.19
CA THR A 180 15.27 -8.44 29.65
C THR A 180 15.60 -8.66 31.12
N VAL A 181 14.80 -9.49 31.82
CA VAL A 181 14.90 -9.68 33.27
C VAL A 181 15.24 -11.12 33.62
N ASN A 182 15.97 -11.29 34.74
CA ASN A 182 16.40 -12.58 35.26
C ASN A 182 15.92 -12.80 36.69
N PRO A 183 15.69 -14.04 37.12
CA PRO A 183 15.47 -14.37 38.53
C PRO A 183 16.62 -13.86 39.41
N GLY A 184 16.30 -13.27 40.54
CA GLY A 184 17.26 -12.63 41.44
C GLY A 184 17.52 -11.16 41.15
N GLN A 185 17.17 -10.64 39.98
CA GLN A 185 17.32 -9.23 39.62
C GLN A 185 16.34 -8.35 40.43
N TYR A 186 16.77 -7.18 40.85
CA TYR A 186 15.93 -6.19 41.48
C TYR A 186 15.36 -5.25 40.41
N LEU A 187 14.07 -5.00 40.44
CA LEU A 187 13.33 -4.11 39.55
C LEU A 187 12.85 -2.87 40.31
N ALA A 188 12.99 -1.70 39.68
CA ALA A 188 12.35 -0.47 40.11
C ALA A 188 11.00 -0.27 39.38
N PRO A 189 10.10 0.60 39.88
CA PRO A 189 8.89 0.98 39.17
C PRO A 189 9.22 1.57 37.80
N GLY A 190 8.58 1.08 36.74
CA GLY A 190 8.81 1.49 35.37
C GLY A 190 9.84 0.62 34.61
N ASP A 191 10.60 -0.25 35.30
CA ASP A 191 11.56 -1.13 34.62
C ASP A 191 10.83 -2.06 33.67
N ARG A 192 11.29 -2.07 32.40
CA ARG A 192 10.75 -2.89 31.32
C ARG A 192 11.15 -4.36 31.54
N ILE A 193 10.18 -5.24 31.38
CA ILE A 193 10.32 -6.68 31.54
C ILE A 193 10.33 -7.36 30.18
N VAL A 194 9.32 -7.10 29.38
CA VAL A 194 9.14 -7.71 28.06
C VAL A 194 8.14 -6.90 27.24
N THR A 195 8.34 -6.85 25.93
CA THR A 195 7.34 -6.32 25.00
C THR A 195 6.26 -7.37 24.77
N LEU A 196 4.99 -6.98 24.81
CA LEU A 196 3.85 -7.83 24.46
C LEU A 196 3.10 -7.21 23.28
N GLN A 197 2.89 -7.99 22.20
CA GLN A 197 2.24 -7.50 20.98
C GLN A 197 1.20 -8.50 20.45
N THR A 198 0.08 -7.96 19.97
CA THR A 198 -0.91 -8.73 19.21
C THR A 198 -0.48 -8.74 17.75
N LEU A 199 -0.28 -9.94 17.16
CA LEU A 199 0.20 -10.10 15.80
C LEU A 199 -0.91 -10.36 14.78
N ASP A 200 -2.10 -10.78 15.22
CA ASP A 200 -3.25 -11.06 14.35
C ASP A 200 -4.54 -10.55 15.02
N PRO A 201 -5.28 -9.67 14.34
CA PRO A 201 -4.90 -8.96 13.11
C PRO A 201 -3.75 -7.96 13.34
N ILE A 202 -3.19 -7.42 12.25
CA ILE A 202 -2.14 -6.39 12.29
C ILE A 202 -2.64 -5.12 11.60
N HIS A 203 -2.21 -3.96 12.08
CA HIS A 203 -2.45 -2.67 11.43
C HIS A 203 -1.33 -2.33 10.48
N PHE A 204 -1.68 -1.60 9.44
CA PHE A 204 -0.75 -0.98 8.52
C PHE A 204 -1.03 0.51 8.45
N ASP A 205 -0.06 1.31 8.91
CA ASP A 205 -0.13 2.77 8.94
C ASP A 205 0.63 3.33 7.75
N PHE A 206 -0.02 4.18 6.97
CA PHE A 206 0.52 4.79 5.75
C PHE A 206 -0.07 6.17 5.53
N SER A 207 0.46 6.89 4.55
CA SER A 207 -0.01 8.24 4.23
C SER A 207 -0.26 8.40 2.75
N LEU A 208 -1.31 9.18 2.41
CA LEU A 208 -1.65 9.54 1.04
C LEU A 208 -1.88 11.05 0.91
N PRO A 209 -1.61 11.65 -0.27
CA PRO A 209 -1.92 13.05 -0.52
C PRO A 209 -3.41 13.36 -0.33
N GLN A 210 -3.73 14.53 0.26
CA GLN A 210 -5.12 14.96 0.50
C GLN A 210 -5.99 15.01 -0.77
N ALA A 211 -5.37 15.18 -1.95
CA ALA A 211 -6.10 15.18 -3.22
C ALA A 211 -6.82 13.85 -3.53
N GLN A 212 -6.37 12.75 -2.90
CA GLN A 212 -6.98 11.43 -3.08
C GLN A 212 -8.12 11.14 -2.10
N LEU A 213 -8.38 12.02 -1.12
CA LEU A 213 -9.39 11.82 -0.08
C LEU A 213 -10.78 11.49 -0.65
N ALA A 214 -11.18 12.15 -1.74
CA ALA A 214 -12.49 11.94 -2.35
C ALA A 214 -12.72 10.50 -2.88
N ALA A 215 -11.64 9.77 -3.16
CA ALA A 215 -11.69 8.39 -3.65
C ALA A 215 -11.59 7.35 -2.53
N LEU A 216 -11.39 7.77 -1.27
CA LEU A 216 -11.16 6.89 -0.13
C LEU A 216 -12.43 6.73 0.71
N GLN A 217 -12.75 5.49 1.07
CA GLN A 217 -13.86 5.16 1.96
C GLN A 217 -13.43 4.07 2.95
N ILE A 218 -13.85 4.21 4.20
CA ILE A 218 -13.64 3.17 5.22
C ILE A 218 -14.31 1.87 4.75
N GLY A 219 -13.61 0.76 4.89
CA GLY A 219 -14.05 -0.57 4.45
C GLY A 219 -13.56 -0.97 3.05
N GLN A 220 -12.94 -0.08 2.28
CA GLN A 220 -12.33 -0.41 0.99
C GLN A 220 -11.32 -1.55 1.13
N HIS A 221 -11.29 -2.43 0.12
CA HIS A 221 -10.30 -3.49 0.04
C HIS A 221 -8.90 -2.93 -0.18
N VAL A 222 -7.97 -3.53 0.51
CA VAL A 222 -6.54 -3.23 0.36
C VAL A 222 -5.77 -4.53 0.21
N THR A 223 -4.76 -4.49 -0.64
CA THR A 223 -3.82 -5.59 -0.87
C THR A 223 -2.44 -5.13 -0.43
N LEU A 224 -1.83 -5.87 0.48
CA LEU A 224 -0.52 -5.55 1.05
C LEU A 224 0.50 -6.56 0.55
N ALA A 225 1.61 -6.07 0.03
CA ALA A 225 2.81 -6.82 -0.33
C ALA A 225 3.97 -6.39 0.57
N SER A 226 4.60 -7.35 1.24
CA SER A 226 5.73 -7.07 2.14
C SER A 226 7.05 -7.51 1.50
N ASP A 227 8.05 -6.64 1.53
CA ASP A 227 9.40 -6.94 1.04
C ASP A 227 10.06 -8.08 1.84
N GLY A 228 9.66 -8.27 3.10
CA GLY A 228 10.12 -9.38 3.93
C GLY A 228 9.58 -10.76 3.51
N ARG A 229 8.61 -10.82 2.59
CA ARG A 229 7.99 -12.03 2.06
C ARG A 229 7.66 -11.85 0.57
N PRO A 230 8.65 -11.91 -0.32
CA PRO A 230 8.42 -11.75 -1.76
C PRO A 230 7.40 -12.76 -2.28
N GLY A 231 6.43 -12.28 -3.06
CA GLY A 231 5.35 -13.09 -3.64
C GLY A 231 4.17 -13.40 -2.70
N ALA A 232 4.22 -13.00 -1.43
CA ALA A 232 3.07 -13.11 -0.53
C ALA A 232 2.20 -11.84 -0.59
N SER A 233 0.91 -12.03 -0.75
CA SER A 233 -0.10 -10.97 -0.76
C SER A 233 -1.05 -11.17 0.41
N TYR A 234 -1.35 -10.10 1.13
CA TYR A 234 -2.24 -10.10 2.30
C TYR A 234 -3.41 -9.16 2.03
N VAL A 235 -4.61 -9.65 2.25
CA VAL A 235 -5.83 -8.87 2.04
C VAL A 235 -6.28 -8.24 3.35
N GLY A 236 -6.70 -7.00 3.28
CA GLY A 236 -7.21 -6.24 4.41
C GLY A 236 -8.27 -5.24 4.01
N LYS A 237 -8.60 -4.35 4.93
CA LYS A 237 -9.57 -3.27 4.73
C LYS A 237 -9.05 -1.96 5.32
N LEU A 238 -9.37 -0.86 4.66
CA LEU A 238 -9.16 0.48 5.20
C LEU A 238 -10.01 0.66 6.46
N ALA A 239 -9.36 0.79 7.61
CA ALA A 239 -10.02 0.82 8.91
C ALA A 239 -10.30 2.24 9.40
N ALA A 240 -9.39 3.18 9.11
CA ALA A 240 -9.52 4.56 9.57
C ALA A 240 -8.79 5.54 8.65
N ILE A 241 -9.34 6.74 8.59
CA ILE A 241 -8.76 7.92 7.93
C ILE A 241 -8.61 8.98 9.03
N SER A 242 -7.40 9.53 9.19
CA SER A 242 -7.17 10.61 10.16
C SER A 242 -8.01 11.84 9.81
N PRO A 243 -8.69 12.47 10.77
CA PRO A 243 -9.40 13.71 10.53
C PRO A 243 -8.47 14.92 10.35
N LYS A 244 -7.17 14.76 10.57
CA LYS A 244 -6.16 15.79 10.48
C LYS A 244 -5.23 15.55 9.30
N VAL A 245 -5.07 16.56 8.45
CA VAL A 245 -4.05 16.62 7.41
C VAL A 245 -2.76 17.17 8.02
N ASP A 246 -1.63 16.59 7.70
CA ASP A 246 -0.33 17.14 8.05
C ASP A 246 -0.07 18.41 7.20
N PRO A 247 0.08 19.58 7.81
CA PRO A 247 0.24 20.83 7.06
C PRO A 247 1.59 20.94 6.34
N ALA A 248 2.61 20.23 6.79
CA ALA A 248 3.96 20.26 6.19
C ALA A 248 4.02 19.41 4.91
N THR A 249 3.43 18.23 4.93
CA THR A 249 3.46 17.28 3.81
C THR A 249 2.19 17.26 2.98
N ARG A 250 1.10 17.85 3.49
CA ARG A 250 -0.26 17.78 2.93
C ARG A 250 -0.79 16.36 2.73
N ASN A 251 -0.31 15.44 3.55
CA ASN A 251 -0.73 14.06 3.55
C ASN A 251 -1.75 13.77 4.65
N LEU A 252 -2.60 12.80 4.38
CA LEU A 252 -3.52 12.17 5.34
C LEU A 252 -2.87 10.90 5.85
N ALA A 253 -2.91 10.69 7.16
CA ALA A 253 -2.57 9.41 7.74
C ALA A 253 -3.78 8.46 7.67
N LEU A 254 -3.52 7.24 7.24
CA LEU A 254 -4.52 6.18 7.08
C LEU A 254 -4.07 4.92 7.80
N ARG A 255 -5.03 4.12 8.20
CA ARG A 255 -4.80 2.82 8.81
C ARG A 255 -5.62 1.75 8.13
N ALA A 256 -4.97 0.70 7.68
CA ALA A 256 -5.61 -0.52 7.25
C ALA A 256 -5.50 -1.61 8.32
N THR A 257 -6.46 -2.52 8.35
CA THR A 257 -6.40 -3.74 9.17
C THR A 257 -6.26 -4.93 8.25
N VAL A 258 -5.23 -5.72 8.47
CA VAL A 258 -4.84 -6.87 7.65
C VAL A 258 -4.86 -8.13 8.51
N ALA A 259 -5.44 -9.20 7.99
CA ALA A 259 -5.38 -10.50 8.63
C ALA A 259 -3.98 -11.11 8.53
N ASN A 260 -3.47 -11.62 9.64
CA ASN A 260 -2.13 -12.20 9.74
C ASN A 260 -2.16 -13.56 10.47
N PRO A 261 -2.96 -14.55 9.99
CA PRO A 261 -3.15 -15.81 10.70
C PRO A 261 -1.86 -16.63 10.83
N LYS A 262 -0.94 -16.49 9.88
CA LYS A 262 0.37 -17.14 9.92
C LYS A 262 1.39 -16.41 10.80
N ARG A 263 1.07 -15.17 11.22
CA ARG A 263 1.91 -14.31 12.06
C ARG A 263 3.31 -14.03 11.49
N ASP A 264 3.40 -14.00 10.16
CA ASP A 264 4.65 -13.70 9.42
C ASP A 264 4.85 -12.21 9.20
N LEU A 265 3.79 -11.41 9.31
CA LEU A 265 3.90 -9.97 9.36
C LEU A 265 4.22 -9.55 10.80
N LEU A 266 5.31 -8.80 10.96
CA LEU A 266 5.75 -8.32 12.26
C LEU A 266 5.63 -6.80 12.34
N PRO A 267 5.25 -6.23 13.50
CA PRO A 267 5.28 -4.79 13.72
C PRO A 267 6.67 -4.21 13.46
N GLY A 268 6.73 -3.06 12.80
CA GLY A 268 7.97 -2.42 12.38
C GLY A 268 8.42 -2.78 10.96
N MET A 269 7.84 -3.79 10.31
CA MET A 269 8.15 -4.08 8.90
C MET A 269 7.56 -3.01 8.00
N PHE A 270 8.30 -2.69 6.93
CA PHE A 270 7.79 -1.90 5.82
C PHE A 270 7.05 -2.77 4.83
N ALA A 271 6.04 -2.21 4.21
CA ALA A 271 5.29 -2.87 3.16
C ALA A 271 4.73 -1.85 2.16
N ARG A 272 4.31 -2.36 1.00
CA ARG A 272 3.55 -1.62 0.00
C ARG A 272 2.10 -2.04 0.08
N ILE A 273 1.20 -1.09 -0.04
CA ILE A 273 -0.24 -1.33 -0.07
C ILE A 273 -0.82 -0.79 -1.36
N GLU A 274 -1.72 -1.55 -1.96
CA GLU A 274 -2.58 -1.15 -3.06
C GLU A 274 -4.01 -1.02 -2.52
N ILE A 275 -4.65 0.09 -2.81
CA ILE A 275 -6.00 0.41 -2.35
C ILE A 275 -6.90 0.53 -3.57
N ASP A 276 -7.99 -0.22 -3.60
CA ASP A 276 -9.00 -0.08 -4.64
C ASP A 276 -9.73 1.25 -4.47
N THR A 277 -9.58 2.16 -5.43
CA THR A 277 -10.20 3.49 -5.42
C THR A 277 -11.31 3.59 -6.44
N GLY A 278 -12.51 3.94 -5.99
CA GLY A 278 -13.69 4.06 -6.86
C GLY A 278 -14.32 2.72 -7.26
N ALA A 279 -15.32 2.77 -8.12
CA ALA A 279 -15.98 1.58 -8.66
C ALA A 279 -15.23 1.05 -9.89
N PRO A 280 -15.25 -0.27 -10.14
CA PRO A 280 -14.75 -0.85 -11.38
C PRO A 280 -15.45 -0.17 -12.57
N ALA A 281 -14.68 0.28 -13.55
CA ALA A 281 -15.18 0.91 -14.74
C ALA A 281 -14.65 0.20 -15.99
N ARG A 282 -15.51 0.04 -17.00
CA ARG A 282 -15.08 -0.48 -18.29
C ARG A 282 -14.24 0.59 -18.99
N ARG A 283 -12.99 0.28 -19.28
CA ARG A 283 -12.06 1.19 -19.97
C ARG A 283 -11.53 0.54 -21.23
N LEU A 284 -11.52 1.31 -22.33
CA LEU A 284 -10.85 0.89 -23.55
C LEU A 284 -9.35 0.93 -23.31
N THR A 285 -8.66 -0.19 -23.50
CA THR A 285 -7.25 -0.34 -23.16
C THR A 285 -6.44 -0.76 -24.38
N VAL A 286 -5.21 -0.25 -24.43
CA VAL A 286 -4.20 -0.63 -25.41
C VAL A 286 -2.87 -0.87 -24.69
N PRO A 287 -1.96 -1.70 -25.25
CA PRO A 287 -0.61 -1.82 -24.73
C PRO A 287 0.12 -0.46 -24.81
N GLN A 288 0.91 -0.16 -23.78
CA GLN A 288 1.73 1.07 -23.75
C GLN A 288 2.65 1.20 -24.99
N THR A 289 3.12 0.07 -25.51
CA THR A 289 3.94 0.01 -26.73
C THR A 289 3.21 0.50 -27.97
N ALA A 290 1.87 0.52 -28.01
CA ALA A 290 1.10 1.03 -29.14
C ALA A 290 1.07 2.56 -29.21
N ILE A 291 1.42 3.26 -28.13
CA ILE A 291 1.28 4.70 -28.02
C ILE A 291 2.60 5.37 -28.37
N THR A 292 2.54 6.33 -29.29
CA THR A 292 3.66 7.21 -29.62
C THR A 292 3.42 8.57 -28.96
N TYR A 293 4.32 8.95 -28.06
CA TYR A 293 4.27 10.23 -27.35
C TYR A 293 5.01 11.29 -28.14
N ASN A 294 4.34 12.37 -28.47
CA ASN A 294 4.89 13.52 -29.20
C ASN A 294 4.66 14.81 -28.41
N PRO A 295 5.42 15.88 -28.64
CA PRO A 295 5.18 17.18 -27.99
C PRO A 295 3.77 17.74 -28.20
N TYR A 296 3.11 17.33 -29.30
CA TYR A 296 1.77 17.78 -29.67
C TYR A 296 0.64 16.84 -29.18
N GLY A 297 0.96 15.75 -28.51
CA GLY A 297 -0.01 14.79 -27.98
C GLY A 297 0.36 13.35 -28.26
N SER A 298 -0.43 12.43 -27.69
CA SER A 298 -0.27 10.99 -27.88
C SER A 298 -0.98 10.53 -29.14
N THR A 299 -0.34 9.64 -29.91
CA THR A 299 -0.90 9.10 -31.14
C THR A 299 -0.77 7.59 -31.17
N VAL A 300 -1.69 6.94 -31.88
CA VAL A 300 -1.65 5.51 -32.23
C VAL A 300 -1.83 5.34 -33.73
N PHE A 301 -1.33 4.23 -34.29
CA PHE A 301 -1.59 3.86 -35.66
C PHE A 301 -2.71 2.81 -35.70
N VAL A 302 -3.80 3.16 -36.37
CA VAL A 302 -4.94 2.27 -36.61
C VAL A 302 -4.82 1.71 -38.00
N VAL A 303 -5.02 0.39 -38.17
CA VAL A 303 -5.04 -0.26 -39.48
C VAL A 303 -6.41 -0.04 -40.11
N GLU A 304 -6.47 0.60 -41.25
CA GLU A 304 -7.69 0.77 -42.03
C GLU A 304 -7.96 -0.50 -42.86
N PRO A 305 -9.19 -0.97 -42.93
CA PRO A 305 -9.56 -2.09 -43.79
C PRO A 305 -9.42 -1.69 -45.26
N GLY A 306 -8.79 -2.52 -46.10
CA GLY A 306 -8.57 -2.29 -47.50
C GLY A 306 -7.48 -3.19 -48.08
N GLU A 307 -7.38 -3.26 -49.41
CA GLU A 307 -6.27 -3.91 -50.10
C GLU A 307 -5.58 -2.89 -51.00
N PRO A 308 -4.32 -2.51 -50.70
CA PRO A 308 -3.48 -2.94 -49.57
C PRO A 308 -3.88 -2.31 -48.27
N LEU A 309 -3.56 -3.01 -47.11
CA LEU A 309 -3.77 -2.50 -45.75
C LEU A 309 -2.93 -1.25 -45.54
N LYS A 310 -3.53 -0.20 -45.01
CA LYS A 310 -2.87 1.08 -44.68
C LYS A 310 -3.06 1.45 -43.23
N VAL A 311 -2.15 2.22 -42.69
CA VAL A 311 -2.28 2.74 -41.35
C VAL A 311 -2.64 4.22 -41.35
N LYS A 312 -3.48 4.59 -40.43
CA LYS A 312 -3.87 5.97 -40.12
C LYS A 312 -3.39 6.35 -38.72
N GLN A 313 -2.68 7.48 -38.67
CA GLN A 313 -2.29 8.06 -37.39
C GLN A 313 -3.49 8.78 -36.77
N VAL A 314 -3.84 8.41 -35.56
CA VAL A 314 -4.98 8.96 -34.80
C VAL A 314 -4.46 9.54 -33.50
N PHE A 315 -4.87 10.76 -33.18
CA PHE A 315 -4.61 11.34 -31.87
C PHE A 315 -5.51 10.68 -30.82
N VAL A 316 -4.92 10.37 -29.69
CA VAL A 316 -5.63 9.74 -28.58
C VAL A 316 -5.39 10.52 -27.28
N THR A 317 -6.41 10.52 -26.42
CA THR A 317 -6.23 11.01 -25.06
C THR A 317 -6.03 9.80 -24.15
N THR A 318 -4.85 9.73 -23.54
CA THR A 318 -4.50 8.67 -22.61
C THR A 318 -5.05 8.98 -21.22
N GLY A 319 -5.46 7.93 -20.49
CA GLY A 319 -5.89 8.00 -19.11
C GLY A 319 -4.88 7.34 -18.18
N ALA A 320 -5.38 6.61 -17.17
CA ALA A 320 -4.55 5.88 -16.21
C ALA A 320 -3.78 4.74 -16.89
N THR A 321 -2.64 4.38 -16.30
CA THR A 321 -1.80 3.24 -16.72
C THR A 321 -1.86 2.15 -15.65
N ARG A 322 -1.89 0.88 -16.07
CA ARG A 322 -1.83 -0.28 -15.18
C ARG A 322 -0.93 -1.36 -15.80
N GLY A 323 0.24 -1.57 -15.23
CA GLY A 323 1.25 -2.44 -15.83
C GLY A 323 1.59 -2.02 -17.25
N ASP A 324 1.45 -2.95 -18.20
CA ASP A 324 1.70 -2.69 -19.64
C ASP A 324 0.51 -2.02 -20.35
N GLN A 325 -0.59 -1.76 -19.66
CA GLN A 325 -1.85 -1.28 -20.25
C GLN A 325 -2.05 0.22 -19.99
N VAL A 326 -2.58 0.91 -20.98
CA VAL A 326 -2.99 2.32 -20.89
C VAL A 326 -4.46 2.43 -21.28
N ALA A 327 -5.24 3.08 -20.44
CA ALA A 327 -6.62 3.41 -20.74
C ALA A 327 -6.67 4.54 -21.76
N ILE A 328 -7.55 4.43 -22.78
CA ILE A 328 -7.82 5.47 -23.76
C ILE A 328 -9.20 6.06 -23.48
N THR A 329 -9.22 7.40 -23.32
CA THR A 329 -10.47 8.12 -23.05
C THR A 329 -11.13 8.66 -24.33
N SER A 330 -10.35 8.90 -25.38
CA SER A 330 -10.88 9.35 -26.69
C SER A 330 -9.90 9.05 -27.82
N GLY A 331 -10.41 8.98 -29.04
CA GLY A 331 -9.62 8.88 -30.26
C GLY A 331 -9.80 7.56 -31.03
N ILE A 332 -10.04 6.45 -30.35
CA ILE A 332 -10.26 5.12 -30.96
C ILE A 332 -11.50 4.44 -30.38
N LYS A 333 -11.94 3.36 -31.05
CA LYS A 333 -13.11 2.57 -30.66
C LYS A 333 -12.72 1.14 -30.31
N GLU A 334 -13.59 0.48 -29.58
CA GLU A 334 -13.47 -0.96 -29.33
C GLU A 334 -13.48 -1.74 -30.65
N GLY A 335 -12.54 -2.69 -30.78
CA GLY A 335 -12.36 -3.47 -31.99
C GLY A 335 -11.42 -2.88 -33.03
N ASP A 336 -11.01 -1.61 -32.91
CA ASP A 336 -10.01 -1.00 -33.79
C ASP A 336 -8.71 -1.81 -33.74
N GLN A 337 -8.12 -2.10 -34.89
CA GLN A 337 -6.87 -2.83 -35.01
C GLN A 337 -5.69 -1.84 -34.92
N ILE A 338 -4.93 -1.91 -33.84
CA ILE A 338 -3.89 -0.95 -33.50
C ILE A 338 -2.52 -1.59 -33.64
N VAL A 339 -1.58 -0.85 -34.20
CA VAL A 339 -0.16 -1.27 -34.32
C VAL A 339 0.47 -1.20 -32.91
N THR A 340 1.05 -2.32 -32.48
CA THR A 340 1.72 -2.46 -31.17
C THR A 340 3.25 -2.53 -31.29
N SER A 341 3.78 -2.84 -32.50
CA SER A 341 5.20 -2.87 -32.77
C SER A 341 5.46 -2.46 -34.25
N GLY A 342 6.61 -1.80 -34.51
CA GLY A 342 7.01 -1.32 -35.83
C GLY A 342 6.60 0.12 -36.16
N GLN A 343 5.92 0.83 -35.23
CA GLN A 343 5.34 2.16 -35.41
C GLN A 343 6.39 3.25 -35.76
N VAL A 344 7.65 3.09 -35.36
CA VAL A 344 8.74 4.08 -35.63
C VAL A 344 8.97 4.32 -37.11
N LYS A 345 8.67 3.34 -37.97
CA LYS A 345 8.86 3.39 -39.42
C LYS A 345 7.61 3.86 -40.17
N LEU A 346 6.50 4.07 -39.44
CA LEU A 346 5.21 4.36 -40.06
C LEU A 346 4.98 5.87 -40.21
N LYS A 347 4.30 6.21 -41.27
CA LYS A 347 3.69 7.52 -41.53
C LYS A 347 2.24 7.32 -41.92
N ASN A 348 1.43 8.36 -41.81
CA ASN A 348 0.04 8.30 -42.23
C ASN A 348 -0.08 7.81 -43.66
N GLY A 349 -0.90 6.78 -43.93
CA GLY A 349 -1.08 6.18 -45.26
C GLY A 349 -0.03 5.13 -45.65
N THR A 350 0.93 4.78 -44.79
CA THR A 350 1.92 3.73 -45.07
C THR A 350 1.25 2.37 -45.22
N GLU A 351 1.65 1.63 -46.30
CA GLU A 351 1.19 0.25 -46.50
C GLU A 351 1.87 -0.69 -45.51
N VAL A 352 1.09 -1.59 -44.91
CA VAL A 352 1.55 -2.51 -43.88
C VAL A 352 1.19 -3.96 -44.18
N LYS A 353 2.02 -4.87 -43.67
CA LYS A 353 1.75 -6.31 -43.62
C LYS A 353 1.75 -6.72 -42.17
N ILE A 354 0.66 -7.35 -41.71
CA ILE A 354 0.51 -7.79 -40.35
C ILE A 354 1.27 -9.09 -40.17
N ASP A 355 2.09 -9.12 -39.08
CA ASP A 355 2.77 -10.30 -38.62
C ASP A 355 2.65 -10.32 -37.05
N ASN A 356 1.83 -11.19 -36.56
CA ASN A 356 1.57 -11.34 -35.12
C ASN A 356 2.30 -12.55 -34.51
N SER A 357 3.40 -13.00 -35.12
CA SER A 357 4.22 -14.10 -34.60
C SER A 357 4.84 -13.75 -33.22
N VAL A 358 5.15 -12.46 -32.99
CA VAL A 358 5.62 -11.94 -31.71
C VAL A 358 4.74 -10.77 -31.29
N VAL A 359 3.95 -10.94 -30.24
CA VAL A 359 3.06 -9.91 -29.72
C VAL A 359 3.69 -9.31 -28.45
N PRO A 360 3.80 -7.98 -28.33
CA PRO A 360 4.26 -7.33 -27.10
C PRO A 360 3.41 -7.69 -25.89
N ALA A 361 4.02 -7.72 -24.72
CA ALA A 361 3.33 -7.98 -23.47
C ALA A 361 2.19 -6.95 -23.24
N ASN A 362 1.09 -7.42 -22.68
CA ASN A 362 -0.09 -6.62 -22.35
C ASN A 362 -0.67 -7.07 -21.00
N SER A 363 0.23 -7.27 -20.02
CA SER A 363 -0.15 -7.71 -18.67
C SER A 363 -0.61 -6.54 -17.82
N PRO A 364 -1.71 -6.65 -17.06
CA PRO A 364 -2.07 -5.68 -16.02
C PRO A 364 -1.08 -5.67 -14.85
N ASN A 365 -0.39 -6.81 -14.62
CA ASN A 365 0.62 -6.98 -13.57
C ASN A 365 1.87 -7.65 -14.18
N PRO A 366 2.73 -6.90 -14.88
CA PRO A 366 3.94 -7.45 -15.47
C PRO A 366 4.92 -7.86 -14.36
N THR A 367 5.47 -9.07 -14.47
CA THR A 367 6.61 -9.48 -13.64
C THR A 367 7.88 -9.02 -14.33
N PRO A 368 8.76 -8.25 -13.65
CA PRO A 368 10.07 -7.90 -14.21
C PRO A 368 10.83 -9.18 -14.58
N GLN A 369 11.28 -9.26 -15.83
CA GLN A 369 12.21 -10.32 -16.24
C GLN A 369 13.61 -9.80 -15.89
N GLU A 370 14.20 -10.34 -14.83
CA GLU A 370 15.63 -10.17 -14.57
C GLU A 370 16.39 -11.03 -15.61
N ASN A 371 17.09 -10.34 -16.53
CA ASN A 371 18.03 -10.98 -17.46
C ASN A 371 19.40 -11.13 -16.80
#